data_76c46f9932c79199638df4f5ad0850e5
#
_entry.id   76c46f9932c79199638df4f5ad0850e5
#
_cell.length_a   1.000
_cell.length_b   1.000
_cell.length_c   1.000
_cell.angle_alpha   90.00
_cell.angle_beta   90.00
_cell.angle_gamma   90.00
#
_symmetry.space_group_name_H-M   'P 1'
#
loop_
_entity.id
_entity.type
_entity.pdbx_description
1 polymer ?
#
loop_
_entity_poly.entity_id
_entity_poly.type
_entity_poly.pdbx_seq_one_letter_code
_entity_poly.pdbx_strand_id
1 'polypeptide(L)'
;MTTSDKIIFYGGGAWGQALAIALSNCNAKSSILVSDKKRMESLNNGITKCFPDIIFPKNIYVSNDKSILKEADIVFITTQSFRVQDAVNEVISSNPNVKIILTSKGFANDKGELFSEIISKKYPNLTYGILTGPTFASEVAKNLPSAAIIASDSEIFSKNVSTLFSNSCCLLYTSDAADDRLS
;
A
#
# COMPACT_ATOMS: atom_id res chain seq x y z
N MET A 1 14.04 -5.95 -7.60
CA MET A 1 13.88 -4.58 -7.07
C MET A 1 15.16 -4.19 -6.38
N THR A 2 15.63 -3.00 -6.63
CA THR A 2 16.80 -2.46 -5.96
C THR A 2 16.37 -1.84 -4.62
N THR A 3 17.27 -1.79 -3.65
CA THR A 3 17.05 -1.11 -2.35
C THR A 3 16.76 0.39 -2.46
N SER A 4 16.59 0.89 -3.69
CA SER A 4 16.38 2.31 -4.01
C SER A 4 14.93 2.64 -4.44
N ASP A 5 14.02 1.65 -4.56
CA ASP A 5 12.65 1.92 -5.00
C ASP A 5 11.96 2.89 -4.01
N LYS A 6 11.37 3.96 -4.54
CA LYS A 6 10.63 4.95 -3.77
C LYS A 6 9.20 4.46 -3.53
N ILE A 7 8.95 3.95 -2.33
CA ILE A 7 7.67 3.37 -1.93
C ILE A 7 6.87 4.39 -1.13
N ILE A 8 5.63 4.62 -1.54
CA ILE A 8 4.73 5.56 -0.87
C ILE A 8 3.44 4.85 -0.46
N PHE A 9 3.03 5.04 0.78
CA PHE A 9 1.71 4.68 1.26
C PHE A 9 0.80 5.90 1.17
N TYR A 10 -0.15 5.88 0.25
CA TYR A 10 -1.13 6.95 0.08
C TYR A 10 -2.27 6.75 1.07
N GLY A 11 -2.15 7.39 2.22
CA GLY A 11 -3.09 7.31 3.34
C GLY A 11 -2.43 6.90 4.66
N GLY A 12 -2.48 7.78 5.65
CA GLY A 12 -1.90 7.56 6.99
C GLY A 12 -2.89 6.98 8.01
N GLY A 13 -3.82 6.13 7.57
CA GLY A 13 -4.70 5.35 8.45
C GLY A 13 -3.96 4.18 9.12
N ALA A 14 -4.67 3.40 9.93
CA ALA A 14 -4.08 2.26 10.62
C ALA A 14 -3.39 1.27 9.67
N TRP A 15 -4.04 0.95 8.53
CA TRP A 15 -3.49 0.00 7.57
C TRP A 15 -2.22 0.52 6.87
N GLY A 16 -2.22 1.78 6.42
CA GLY A 16 -1.03 2.38 5.81
C GLY A 16 0.15 2.47 6.77
N GLN A 17 -0.10 2.84 8.03
CA GLN A 17 0.94 2.85 9.06
C GLN A 17 1.45 1.43 9.35
N ALA A 18 0.58 0.42 9.46
CA ALA A 18 0.97 -0.96 9.74
C ALA A 18 1.87 -1.53 8.63
N LEU A 19 1.50 -1.34 7.37
CA LEU A 19 2.33 -1.78 6.23
C LEU A 19 3.67 -1.05 6.17
N ALA A 20 3.69 0.26 6.44
CA ALA A 20 4.94 1.03 6.48
C ALA A 20 5.86 0.56 7.61
N ILE A 21 5.31 0.24 8.80
CA ILE A 21 6.05 -0.33 9.93
C ILE A 21 6.62 -1.71 9.55
N ALA A 22 5.81 -2.59 8.94
CA ALA A 22 6.27 -3.90 8.49
C ALA A 22 7.42 -3.78 7.49
N LEU A 23 7.32 -2.85 6.54
CA LEU A 23 8.37 -2.59 5.56
C LEU A 23 9.63 -2.01 6.21
N SER A 24 9.47 -1.13 7.21
CA SER A 24 10.57 -0.60 8.01
C SER A 24 11.35 -1.70 8.75
N ASN A 25 10.68 -2.74 9.23
CA ASN A 25 11.30 -3.90 9.87
C ASN A 25 12.13 -4.73 8.86
N CYS A 26 11.87 -4.58 7.57
CA CYS A 26 12.70 -5.15 6.49
C CYS A 26 13.87 -4.23 6.08
N ASN A 27 14.18 -3.18 6.84
CA ASN A 27 15.16 -2.15 6.52
C ASN A 27 14.91 -1.40 5.20
N ALA A 28 13.70 -1.47 4.68
CA ALA A 28 13.31 -0.72 3.49
C ALA A 28 12.80 0.68 3.88
N LYS A 29 13.17 1.67 3.05
CA LYS A 29 12.70 3.04 3.22
C LYS A 29 11.34 3.20 2.57
N SER A 30 10.45 3.92 3.23
CA SER A 30 9.15 4.28 2.68
C SER A 30 8.69 5.65 3.12
N SER A 31 7.67 6.17 2.45
CA SER A 31 7.02 7.41 2.83
C SER A 31 5.53 7.19 3.03
N ILE A 32 4.90 7.97 3.89
CA ILE A 32 3.44 8.02 4.03
C ILE A 32 2.97 9.41 3.62
N LEU A 33 2.06 9.45 2.65
CA LEU A 33 1.37 10.68 2.28
C LEU A 33 0.07 10.79 3.10
N VAL A 34 -0.04 11.84 3.88
CA VAL A 34 -1.22 12.17 4.70
C VAL A 34 -1.82 13.50 4.26
N SER A 35 -3.12 13.67 4.42
CA SER A 35 -3.80 14.94 4.15
C SER A 35 -3.76 15.91 5.34
N ASP A 36 -3.60 15.39 6.56
CA ASP A 36 -3.67 16.15 7.80
C ASP A 36 -2.28 16.49 8.33
N LYS A 37 -1.98 17.80 8.43
CA LYS A 37 -0.71 18.30 8.95
C LYS A 37 -0.44 17.88 10.39
N LYS A 38 -1.47 17.86 11.26
CA LYS A 38 -1.30 17.43 12.65
C LYS A 38 -0.90 15.96 12.76
N ARG A 39 -1.46 15.11 11.89
CA ARG A 39 -1.08 13.70 11.79
C ARG A 39 0.35 13.55 11.30
N MET A 40 0.75 14.31 10.29
CA MET A 40 2.13 14.33 9.80
C MET A 40 3.12 14.67 10.93
N GLU A 41 2.86 15.75 11.64
CA GLU A 41 3.72 16.20 12.75
C GLU A 41 3.78 15.14 13.87
N SER A 42 2.63 14.55 14.24
CA SER A 42 2.56 13.50 15.26
C SER A 42 3.42 12.29 14.87
N LEU A 43 3.25 11.76 13.67
CA LEU A 43 4.00 10.60 13.19
C LEU A 43 5.51 10.89 13.07
N ASN A 44 5.90 12.06 12.55
CA ASN A 44 7.30 12.45 12.48
C ASN A 44 7.95 12.61 13.88
N ASN A 45 7.15 12.88 14.91
CA ASN A 45 7.57 12.88 16.31
C ASN A 45 7.54 11.48 16.97
N GLY A 46 7.30 10.43 16.20
CA GLY A 46 7.28 9.05 16.71
C GLY A 46 5.96 8.63 17.37
N ILE A 47 4.90 9.46 17.28
CA ILE A 47 3.63 9.25 17.96
C ILE A 47 2.56 8.80 16.95
N THR A 48 2.03 7.61 17.14
CA THR A 48 0.89 7.09 16.38
C THR A 48 -0.33 6.88 17.27
N LYS A 49 -1.45 7.52 16.91
CA LYS A 49 -2.74 7.31 17.58
C LYS A 49 -3.37 5.95 17.24
N CYS A 50 -2.99 5.35 16.10
CA CYS A 50 -3.51 4.04 15.68
C CYS A 50 -2.93 2.89 16.52
N PHE A 51 -1.72 3.07 17.04
CA PHE A 51 -0.97 2.06 17.80
C PHE A 51 -0.26 2.72 18.98
N PRO A 52 -0.97 3.04 20.09
CA PRO A 52 -0.39 3.80 21.20
C PRO A 52 0.82 3.15 21.86
N ASP A 53 0.92 1.82 21.77
CA ASP A 53 2.02 1.03 22.35
C ASP A 53 3.26 0.94 21.42
N ILE A 54 3.21 1.56 20.23
CA ILE A 54 4.28 1.49 19.24
C ILE A 54 4.89 2.88 19.06
N ILE A 55 6.21 2.96 19.18
CA ILE A 55 6.95 4.15 18.74
C ILE A 55 7.05 4.10 17.20
N PHE A 56 6.51 5.11 16.53
CA PHE A 56 6.52 5.15 15.08
C PHE A 56 7.96 5.27 14.54
N PRO A 57 8.38 4.40 13.60
CA PRO A 57 9.78 4.35 13.15
C PRO A 57 10.23 5.63 12.45
N LYS A 58 11.43 6.13 12.79
CA LYS A 58 12.02 7.36 12.23
C LYS A 58 12.49 7.23 10.78
N ASN A 59 12.68 6.01 10.28
CA ASN A 59 13.06 5.73 8.89
C ASN A 59 11.88 5.76 7.92
N ILE A 60 10.66 6.00 8.41
CA ILE A 60 9.47 6.24 7.60
C ILE A 60 9.26 7.75 7.51
N TYR A 61 9.41 8.32 6.31
CA TYR A 61 9.17 9.74 6.08
C TYR A 61 7.68 10.01 5.93
N VAL A 62 7.13 10.96 6.70
CA VAL A 62 5.71 11.33 6.60
C VAL A 62 5.59 12.74 6.05
N SER A 63 4.82 12.89 4.98
CA SER A 63 4.61 14.16 4.28
C SER A 63 3.13 14.42 4.03
N ASN A 64 2.76 15.69 3.94
CA ASN A 64 1.48 16.14 3.40
C ASN A 64 1.64 16.83 2.04
N ASP A 65 2.85 16.85 1.49
CA ASP A 65 3.13 17.37 0.17
C ASP A 65 2.98 16.28 -0.89
N LYS A 66 2.03 16.47 -1.79
CA LYS A 66 1.73 15.54 -2.90
C LYS A 66 2.84 15.48 -3.96
N SER A 67 3.77 16.44 -3.96
CA SER A 67 4.88 16.44 -4.91
C SER A 67 5.74 15.17 -4.81
N ILE A 68 5.76 14.48 -3.66
CA ILE A 68 6.47 13.23 -3.47
C ILE A 68 6.00 12.13 -4.43
N LEU A 69 4.75 12.19 -4.93
CA LEU A 69 4.20 11.22 -5.86
C LEU A 69 4.91 11.22 -7.22
N LYS A 70 5.52 12.34 -7.61
CA LYS A 70 6.21 12.48 -8.92
C LYS A 70 7.38 11.50 -9.09
N GLU A 71 7.98 11.11 -7.99
CA GLU A 71 9.17 10.26 -7.98
C GLU A 71 8.89 8.85 -7.42
N ALA A 72 7.60 8.50 -7.20
CA ALA A 72 7.22 7.22 -6.65
C ALA A 72 7.39 6.10 -7.68
N ASP A 73 8.04 5.01 -7.32
CA ASP A 73 8.09 3.79 -8.12
C ASP A 73 6.87 2.92 -7.84
N ILE A 74 6.47 2.85 -6.57
CA ILE A 74 5.30 2.08 -6.12
C ILE A 74 4.49 2.91 -5.14
N VAL A 75 3.16 2.95 -5.34
CA VAL A 75 2.22 3.57 -4.41
C VAL A 75 1.21 2.54 -3.91
N PHE A 76 1.18 2.32 -2.61
CA PHE A 76 0.14 1.57 -1.93
C PHE A 76 -1.03 2.49 -1.62
N ILE A 77 -2.19 2.23 -2.19
CA ILE A 77 -3.43 2.97 -1.92
C ILE A 77 -4.05 2.41 -0.64
N THR A 78 -3.85 3.11 0.47
CA THR A 78 -4.30 2.72 1.82
C THR A 78 -5.39 3.64 2.36
N THR A 79 -6.15 4.26 1.47
CA THR A 79 -7.29 5.13 1.79
C THR A 79 -8.55 4.32 2.06
N GLN A 80 -9.60 4.99 2.53
CA GLN A 80 -10.94 4.42 2.60
C GLN A 80 -11.47 4.13 1.19
N SER A 81 -12.32 3.09 1.06
CA SER A 81 -12.79 2.58 -0.24
C SER A 81 -13.39 3.67 -1.14
N PHE A 82 -14.20 4.58 -0.61
CA PHE A 82 -14.82 5.66 -1.38
C PHE A 82 -13.82 6.71 -1.94
N ARG A 83 -12.55 6.69 -1.50
CA ARG A 83 -11.50 7.58 -1.97
C ARG A 83 -10.48 6.91 -2.90
N VAL A 84 -10.60 5.62 -3.13
CA VAL A 84 -9.61 4.85 -3.91
C VAL A 84 -9.49 5.37 -5.33
N GLN A 85 -10.62 5.61 -6.02
CA GLN A 85 -10.60 6.10 -7.40
C GLN A 85 -9.94 7.47 -7.52
N ASP A 86 -10.25 8.40 -6.60
CA ASP A 86 -9.64 9.73 -6.60
C ASP A 86 -8.14 9.65 -6.32
N ALA A 87 -7.73 8.80 -5.38
CA ALA A 87 -6.32 8.58 -5.06
C ALA A 87 -5.56 8.00 -6.25
N VAL A 88 -6.11 6.99 -6.93
CA VAL A 88 -5.51 6.41 -8.15
C VAL A 88 -5.39 7.45 -9.26
N ASN A 89 -6.45 8.23 -9.51
CA ASN A 89 -6.43 9.29 -10.50
C ASN A 89 -5.34 10.33 -10.21
N GLU A 90 -5.21 10.74 -8.95
CA GLU A 90 -4.21 11.71 -8.52
C GLU A 90 -2.78 11.17 -8.67
N VAL A 91 -2.55 9.92 -8.26
CA VAL A 91 -1.25 9.25 -8.36
C VAL A 91 -0.82 9.16 -9.83
N ILE A 92 -1.70 8.66 -10.73
CA ILE A 92 -1.39 8.51 -12.15
C ILE A 92 -1.17 9.88 -12.81
N SER A 93 -1.95 10.90 -12.43
CA SER A 93 -1.77 12.26 -12.95
C SER A 93 -0.43 12.86 -12.53
N SER A 94 0.09 12.49 -11.36
CA SER A 94 1.39 12.96 -10.85
C SER A 94 2.57 12.19 -11.46
N ASN A 95 2.39 10.88 -11.69
CA ASN A 95 3.40 10.00 -12.28
C ASN A 95 2.72 8.89 -13.11
N PRO A 96 2.67 9.01 -14.45
CA PRO A 96 2.03 8.02 -15.31
C PRO A 96 2.73 6.63 -15.34
N ASN A 97 3.99 6.55 -14.92
CA ASN A 97 4.77 5.31 -14.92
C ASN A 97 4.77 4.57 -13.57
N VAL A 98 4.04 5.08 -12.59
CA VAL A 98 3.96 4.49 -11.25
C VAL A 98 3.28 3.12 -11.27
N LYS A 99 3.71 2.23 -10.39
CA LYS A 99 3.01 0.97 -10.11
C LYS A 99 2.14 1.15 -8.88
N ILE A 100 0.94 0.56 -8.88
CA ILE A 100 -0.04 0.76 -7.82
C ILE A 100 -0.37 -0.56 -7.12
N ILE A 101 -0.44 -0.54 -5.80
CA ILE A 101 -1.00 -1.62 -4.99
C ILE A 101 -2.29 -1.12 -4.34
N LEU A 102 -3.39 -1.76 -4.69
CA LEU A 102 -4.68 -1.54 -4.05
C LEU A 102 -4.76 -2.38 -2.77
N THR A 103 -5.14 -1.77 -1.67
CA THR A 103 -5.25 -2.48 -0.38
C THR A 103 -6.65 -2.39 0.22
N SER A 104 -7.57 -1.71 -0.45
CA SER A 104 -8.96 -1.55 0.01
C SER A 104 -9.75 -2.83 -0.21
N LYS A 105 -10.49 -3.22 0.81
CA LYS A 105 -11.39 -4.39 0.77
C LYS A 105 -12.78 -3.96 0.29
N GLY A 106 -13.46 -4.85 -0.44
CA GLY A 106 -14.85 -4.68 -0.86
C GLY A 106 -15.01 -4.10 -2.26
N PHE A 107 -16.22 -3.63 -2.54
CA PHE A 107 -16.62 -3.13 -3.84
C PHE A 107 -16.30 -1.65 -4.00
N ALA A 108 -16.13 -1.23 -5.24
CA ALA A 108 -15.82 0.14 -5.60
C ALA A 108 -17.04 1.07 -5.52
N ASN A 109 -18.23 0.48 -5.64
CA ASN A 109 -19.51 1.20 -5.63
C ASN A 109 -20.68 0.29 -5.21
N ASP A 110 -21.86 0.88 -5.10
CA ASP A 110 -23.10 0.18 -4.70
C ASP A 110 -23.63 -0.82 -5.76
N LYS A 111 -23.04 -0.83 -6.97
CA LYS A 111 -23.37 -1.78 -8.03
C LYS A 111 -22.60 -3.10 -7.91
N GLY A 112 -21.69 -3.20 -6.93
CA GLY A 112 -20.89 -4.39 -6.72
C GLY A 112 -19.70 -4.52 -7.67
N GLU A 113 -19.29 -3.46 -8.37
CA GLU A 113 -18.10 -3.48 -9.22
C GLU A 113 -16.82 -3.55 -8.39
N LEU A 114 -15.86 -4.34 -8.85
CA LEU A 114 -14.55 -4.43 -8.20
C LEU A 114 -13.65 -3.27 -8.59
N PHE A 115 -12.78 -2.85 -7.69
CA PHE A 115 -11.76 -1.83 -8.01
C PHE A 115 -10.86 -2.25 -9.18
N SER A 116 -10.51 -3.55 -9.27
CA SER A 116 -9.73 -4.10 -10.38
C SER A 116 -10.40 -3.91 -11.74
N GLU A 117 -11.71 -4.17 -11.84
CA GLU A 117 -12.48 -4.01 -13.07
C GLU A 117 -12.52 -2.55 -13.54
N ILE A 118 -12.76 -1.62 -12.60
CA ILE A 118 -12.80 -0.20 -12.91
C ILE A 118 -11.42 0.33 -13.34
N ILE A 119 -10.38 -0.08 -12.62
CA ILE A 119 -9.02 0.40 -12.87
C ILE A 119 -8.46 -0.17 -14.16
N SER A 120 -8.60 -1.48 -14.42
CA SER A 120 -8.15 -2.10 -15.67
C SER A 120 -8.85 -1.51 -16.89
N LYS A 121 -10.15 -1.23 -16.78
CA LYS A 121 -10.92 -0.60 -17.85
C LYS A 121 -10.49 0.84 -18.13
N LYS A 122 -10.21 1.60 -17.06
CA LYS A 122 -9.86 3.02 -17.18
C LYS A 122 -8.39 3.24 -17.51
N TYR A 123 -7.50 2.36 -17.05
CA TYR A 123 -6.06 2.44 -17.17
C TYR A 123 -5.47 1.12 -17.66
N PRO A 124 -5.70 0.71 -18.93
CA PRO A 124 -5.35 -0.62 -19.44
C PRO A 124 -3.85 -0.91 -19.44
N ASN A 125 -3.01 0.12 -19.42
CA ASN A 125 -1.55 -0.02 -19.40
C ASN A 125 -0.94 0.12 -17.98
N LEU A 126 -1.76 0.29 -16.95
CA LEU A 126 -1.28 0.45 -15.59
C LEU A 126 -0.83 -0.90 -15.02
N THR A 127 0.41 -0.98 -14.54
CA THR A 127 0.83 -2.10 -13.70
C THR A 127 0.29 -1.91 -12.31
N TYR A 128 -0.61 -2.80 -11.88
CA TYR A 128 -1.15 -2.76 -10.52
C TYR A 128 -1.27 -4.16 -9.91
N GLY A 129 -1.43 -4.19 -8.61
CA GLY A 129 -1.72 -5.40 -7.85
C GLY A 129 -2.73 -5.11 -6.75
N ILE A 130 -3.31 -6.17 -6.20
CA ILE A 130 -4.24 -6.13 -5.08
C ILE A 130 -3.62 -6.87 -3.91
N LEU A 131 -3.48 -6.18 -2.78
CA LEU A 131 -3.05 -6.76 -1.52
C LEU A 131 -4.29 -7.03 -0.66
N THR A 132 -4.56 -8.29 -0.37
CA THR A 132 -5.71 -8.72 0.42
C THR A 132 -5.33 -9.85 1.37
N GLY A 133 -6.19 -10.15 2.33
CA GLY A 133 -5.98 -11.26 3.26
C GLY A 133 -6.67 -11.04 4.61
N PRO A 134 -6.71 -12.09 5.44
CA PRO A 134 -7.26 -12.06 6.79
C PRO A 134 -6.25 -11.43 7.78
N THR A 135 -5.93 -10.15 7.57
CA THR A 135 -4.92 -9.42 8.36
C THR A 135 -5.55 -8.27 9.13
N PHE A 136 -5.08 -8.08 10.35
CA PHE A 136 -5.42 -6.92 11.17
C PHE A 136 -4.22 -5.96 11.26
N ALA A 137 -4.50 -4.68 11.08
CA ALA A 137 -3.46 -3.65 11.11
C ALA A 137 -2.66 -3.66 12.43
N SER A 138 -3.32 -3.93 13.56
CA SER A 138 -2.67 -4.01 14.87
C SER A 138 -1.69 -5.18 15.00
N GLU A 139 -1.98 -6.31 14.38
CA GLU A 139 -1.10 -7.49 14.37
C GLU A 139 0.12 -7.24 13.51
N VAL A 140 -0.09 -6.73 12.29
CA VAL A 140 1.00 -6.38 11.37
C VAL A 140 1.92 -5.31 11.98
N ALA A 141 1.36 -4.27 12.60
CA ALA A 141 2.13 -3.21 13.26
C ALA A 141 2.94 -3.72 14.46
N LYS A 142 2.43 -4.72 15.19
CA LYS A 142 3.13 -5.38 16.31
C LYS A 142 4.11 -6.46 15.84
N ASN A 143 4.32 -6.62 14.53
CA ASN A 143 5.16 -7.65 13.94
C ASN A 143 4.76 -9.07 14.37
N LEU A 144 3.45 -9.30 14.53
CA LEU A 144 2.91 -10.65 14.78
C LEU A 144 2.76 -11.41 13.46
N PRO A 145 2.86 -12.75 13.48
CA PRO A 145 2.67 -13.57 12.29
C PRO A 145 1.35 -13.25 11.60
N SER A 146 1.42 -12.85 10.35
CA SER A 146 0.28 -12.47 9.52
C SER A 146 0.53 -12.95 8.11
N ALA A 147 -0.54 -13.21 7.35
CA ALA A 147 -0.44 -13.65 5.97
C ALA A 147 -1.38 -12.83 5.08
N ALA A 148 -0.90 -12.42 3.94
CA ALA A 148 -1.67 -11.73 2.92
C ALA A 148 -1.31 -12.26 1.54
N ILE A 149 -2.14 -11.96 0.55
CA ILE A 149 -1.95 -12.34 -0.84
C ILE A 149 -1.77 -11.07 -1.65
N ILE A 150 -0.80 -11.09 -2.54
CA ILE A 150 -0.63 -10.10 -3.61
C ILE A 150 -0.99 -10.73 -4.95
N ALA A 151 -2.08 -10.27 -5.55
CA ALA A 151 -2.53 -10.68 -6.88
C ALA A 151 -2.24 -9.57 -7.90
N SER A 152 -1.72 -9.93 -9.07
CA SER A 152 -1.44 -9.01 -10.18
C SER A 152 -1.39 -9.78 -11.48
N ASP A 153 -1.76 -9.15 -12.59
CA ASP A 153 -1.56 -9.70 -13.94
C ASP A 153 -0.07 -9.77 -14.32
N SER A 154 0.81 -9.11 -13.56
CA SER A 154 2.26 -9.18 -13.70
C SER A 154 2.87 -10.02 -12.57
N GLU A 155 3.20 -11.28 -12.86
CA GLU A 155 3.86 -12.18 -11.93
C GLU A 155 5.19 -11.60 -11.38
N ILE A 156 5.96 -10.93 -12.26
CA ILE A 156 7.20 -10.26 -11.87
C ILE A 156 6.92 -9.17 -10.84
N PHE A 157 5.85 -8.41 -11.01
CA PHE A 157 5.50 -7.34 -10.09
C PHE A 157 5.03 -7.89 -8.74
N SER A 158 4.15 -8.92 -8.73
CA SER A 158 3.69 -9.55 -7.49
C SER A 158 4.83 -10.18 -6.69
N LYS A 159 5.76 -10.90 -7.35
CA LYS A 159 6.98 -11.44 -6.73
C LYS A 159 7.87 -10.34 -6.15
N ASN A 160 8.06 -9.25 -6.88
CA ASN A 160 8.85 -8.13 -6.41
C ASN A 160 8.26 -7.49 -5.15
N VAL A 161 6.94 -7.28 -5.13
CA VAL A 161 6.25 -6.75 -3.94
C VAL A 161 6.32 -7.71 -2.76
N SER A 162 6.14 -9.01 -2.99
CA SER A 162 6.29 -10.04 -1.95
C SER A 162 7.69 -10.01 -1.33
N THR A 163 8.73 -9.85 -2.14
CA THR A 163 10.12 -9.78 -1.68
C THR A 163 10.38 -8.57 -0.77
N LEU A 164 9.68 -7.44 -0.94
CA LEU A 164 9.82 -6.28 -0.05
C LEU A 164 9.49 -6.62 1.41
N PHE A 165 8.58 -7.55 1.64
CA PHE A 165 8.11 -7.96 2.97
C PHE A 165 8.70 -9.28 3.46
N SER A 166 9.66 -9.88 2.74
CA SER A 166 10.17 -11.22 3.02
C SER A 166 10.81 -11.40 4.41
N ASN A 167 11.32 -10.32 4.99
CA ASN A 167 11.90 -10.31 6.34
C ASN A 167 10.95 -9.77 7.42
N SER A 168 9.69 -9.51 7.08
CA SER A 168 8.66 -9.13 8.05
C SER A 168 7.90 -10.37 8.53
N CYS A 169 7.19 -10.25 9.65
CA CYS A 169 6.26 -11.28 10.09
C CYS A 169 4.96 -11.31 9.26
N CYS A 170 4.80 -10.40 8.29
CA CYS A 170 3.69 -10.40 7.33
C CYS A 170 4.13 -11.11 6.04
N LEU A 171 3.83 -12.40 5.94
CA LEU A 171 4.14 -13.19 4.75
C LEU A 171 3.20 -12.80 3.60
N LEU A 172 3.77 -12.39 2.46
CA LEU A 172 3.01 -12.14 1.25
C LEU A 172 3.16 -13.31 0.28
N TYR A 173 2.04 -14.01 0.05
CA TYR A 173 1.93 -15.02 -1.00
C TYR A 173 1.55 -14.35 -2.31
N THR A 174 2.12 -14.85 -3.41
CA THR A 174 1.71 -14.43 -4.75
C THR A 174 0.59 -15.34 -5.25
N SER A 175 -0.48 -14.74 -5.80
CA SER A 175 -1.51 -15.44 -6.55
C SER A 175 -1.45 -14.96 -8.00
N ASP A 176 -1.54 -15.89 -8.93
CA ASP A 176 -1.72 -15.56 -10.34
C ASP A 176 -3.22 -15.31 -10.57
N ALA A 177 -3.56 -14.10 -11.01
CA ALA A 177 -4.96 -13.73 -11.27
C ALA A 177 -5.62 -14.60 -12.37
N ALA A 178 -4.83 -15.38 -13.12
CA ALA A 178 -5.32 -16.32 -14.12
C ALA A 178 -5.86 -17.63 -13.52
N ASP A 179 -5.38 -18.06 -12.36
CA ASP A 179 -5.75 -19.34 -11.73
C ASP A 179 -7.13 -19.28 -11.04
N ASP A 180 -7.57 -18.10 -10.61
CA ASP A 180 -8.87 -17.91 -9.93
C ASP A 180 -10.08 -17.88 -10.89
N ARG A 181 -9.88 -17.93 -12.21
CA ARG A 181 -10.96 -17.96 -13.20
C ARG A 181 -11.49 -19.36 -13.54
N LEU A 182 -10.96 -20.41 -12.91
CA LEU A 182 -11.30 -21.81 -13.17
C LEU A 182 -11.95 -22.55 -11.99
N SER A 183 -12.37 -21.83 -10.95
CA SER A 183 -13.10 -22.43 -9.81
C SER A 183 -14.51 -21.87 -9.68
#